data_d746253c7c9e58fc3892f1fdd38ff725
#
_entry.id   d746253c7c9e58fc3892f1fdd38ff725
#
_cell.length_a   1.000
_cell.length_b   1.000
_cell.length_c   1.000
_cell.angle_alpha   90.00
_cell.angle_beta   90.00
_cell.angle_gamma   90.00
#
_symmetry.space_group_name_H-M   'P 1'
#
loop_
_entity.id
_entity.type
_entity.pdbx_description
1 polymer ?
#
loop_
_entity_poly.entity_id
_entity_poly.type
_entity_poly.pdbx_seq_one_letter_code
_entity_poly.pdbx_strand_id
1 'polypeptide(L)'
;FFAAGADRYLLRHETADPDHYAALHPAALSFDHRIQCLRDLKDIGYQVGCGFLVGSPGQTPELLAKDWKFVEEFQPAMCGIGPFIPQQDTPLRDEAPGTAELTVYLLSILRLIQPNLLLPATTALGTIQPNGRELGLAAGANVVMPNLSPLSVRKKYALYDGKICTGDEAAECR
;
A
#
# COMPACT_ATOMS: atom_id res chain seq x y z
N PHE A 1 13.61 -0.80 -17.98
CA PHE A 1 13.15 -2.05 -17.35
C PHE A 1 12.09 -2.77 -18.19
N PHE A 2 11.08 -2.05 -18.74
CA PHE A 2 10.03 -2.63 -19.57
C PHE A 2 10.61 -3.42 -20.76
N ALA A 3 11.51 -2.82 -21.52
CA ALA A 3 12.20 -3.46 -22.64
C ALA A 3 13.06 -4.68 -22.23
N ALA A 4 13.41 -4.80 -20.96
CA ALA A 4 14.12 -5.96 -20.40
C ALA A 4 13.18 -7.05 -19.85
N GLY A 5 11.87 -6.92 -20.07
CA GLY A 5 10.86 -7.91 -19.69
C GLY A 5 10.17 -7.65 -18.33
N ALA A 6 10.35 -6.50 -17.72
CA ALA A 6 9.55 -6.12 -16.54
C ALA A 6 8.17 -5.64 -17.01
N ASP A 7 7.11 -6.35 -16.67
CA ASP A 7 5.74 -6.09 -17.13
C ASP A 7 4.83 -5.49 -16.04
N ARG A 8 5.25 -5.44 -14.78
CA ARG A 8 4.49 -4.88 -13.66
C ARG A 8 5.29 -3.82 -12.91
N TYR A 9 4.59 -2.79 -12.45
CA TYR A 9 5.16 -1.75 -11.61
C TYR A 9 4.17 -1.31 -10.53
N LEU A 10 4.58 -1.34 -9.26
CA LEU A 10 3.79 -0.83 -8.15
C LEU A 10 4.38 0.51 -7.69
N LEU A 11 3.60 1.57 -7.82
CA LEU A 11 3.90 2.90 -7.29
C LEU A 11 2.69 3.41 -6.51
N ARG A 12 2.76 3.39 -5.18
CA ARG A 12 1.67 3.90 -4.36
C ARG A 12 1.57 5.42 -4.47
N HIS A 13 0.35 5.94 -4.65
CA HIS A 13 0.12 7.40 -4.64
C HIS A 13 0.07 7.97 -3.21
N GLU A 14 -0.13 7.12 -2.22
CA GLU A 14 -0.19 7.34 -0.76
C GLU A 14 -1.43 8.11 -0.30
N THR A 15 -1.86 9.12 -1.02
CA THR A 15 -3.13 9.84 -0.92
C THR A 15 -3.42 10.54 -2.25
N ALA A 16 -4.68 10.69 -2.63
CA ALA A 16 -5.11 11.40 -3.83
C ALA A 16 -5.38 12.89 -3.60
N ASP A 17 -4.99 13.40 -2.44
CA ASP A 17 -5.13 14.81 -2.09
C ASP A 17 -3.76 15.49 -2.02
N PRO A 18 -3.54 16.60 -2.76
CA PRO A 18 -2.23 17.27 -2.82
C PRO A 18 -1.80 17.90 -1.49
N ASP A 19 -2.75 18.44 -0.71
CA ASP A 19 -2.42 19.07 0.56
C ASP A 19 -2.06 18.01 1.62
N HIS A 20 -2.82 16.92 1.65
CA HIS A 20 -2.51 15.78 2.50
C HIS A 20 -1.19 15.12 2.09
N TYR A 21 -0.92 15.00 0.79
CA TYR A 21 0.36 14.48 0.29
C TYR A 21 1.54 15.33 0.76
N ALA A 22 1.41 16.66 0.68
CA ALA A 22 2.43 17.60 1.15
C ALA A 22 2.67 17.52 2.67
N ALA A 23 1.63 17.21 3.46
CA ALA A 23 1.76 17.01 4.90
C ALA A 23 2.51 15.71 5.27
N LEU A 24 2.42 14.68 4.41
CA LEU A 24 3.05 13.37 4.64
C LEU A 24 4.47 13.26 4.08
N HIS A 25 4.87 14.14 3.17
CA HIS A 25 6.12 13.99 2.41
C HIS A 25 7.01 15.23 2.50
N PRO A 26 8.34 15.06 2.35
CA PRO A 26 9.25 16.20 2.22
C PRO A 26 8.87 17.10 1.04
N ALA A 27 9.07 18.41 1.19
CA ALA A 27 8.73 19.39 0.16
C ALA A 27 9.37 19.16 -1.23
N ALA A 28 10.45 18.37 -1.29
CA ALA A 28 11.09 17.99 -2.55
C ALA A 28 10.29 16.93 -3.34
N LEU A 29 9.29 16.28 -2.73
CA LEU A 29 8.45 15.27 -3.38
C LEU A 29 7.12 15.90 -3.81
N SER A 30 6.93 16.04 -5.12
CA SER A 30 5.73 16.63 -5.72
C SER A 30 4.62 15.59 -5.88
N PHE A 31 3.40 15.93 -5.46
CA PHE A 31 2.19 15.16 -5.73
C PHE A 31 1.95 15.00 -7.23
N ASP A 32 2.00 16.10 -7.98
CA ASP A 32 1.76 16.08 -9.44
C ASP A 32 2.77 15.18 -10.17
N HIS A 33 4.03 15.23 -9.75
CA HIS A 33 5.06 14.34 -10.31
C HIS A 33 4.75 12.87 -10.00
N ARG A 34 4.29 12.56 -8.79
CA ARG A 34 3.90 11.19 -8.41
C ARG A 34 2.75 10.67 -9.27
N ILE A 35 1.72 11.48 -9.46
CA ILE A 35 0.57 11.11 -10.30
C ILE A 35 0.97 11.01 -11.77
N GLN A 36 1.83 11.91 -12.27
CA GLN A 36 2.33 11.83 -13.64
C GLN A 36 3.14 10.55 -13.87
N CYS A 37 4.02 10.16 -12.94
CA CYS A 37 4.73 8.89 -13.03
C CYS A 37 3.79 7.68 -13.16
N LEU A 38 2.66 7.67 -12.46
CA LEU A 38 1.67 6.59 -12.60
C LEU A 38 1.05 6.54 -14.00
N ARG A 39 0.77 7.70 -14.60
CA ARG A 39 0.27 7.80 -15.98
C ARG A 39 1.32 7.35 -16.99
N ASP A 40 2.55 7.85 -16.87
CA ASP A 40 3.67 7.48 -17.73
C ASP A 40 3.95 5.97 -17.72
N LEU A 41 3.84 5.33 -16.54
CA LEU A 41 3.99 3.88 -16.41
C LEU A 41 2.90 3.12 -17.20
N LYS A 42 1.65 3.61 -17.19
CA LYS A 42 0.59 3.05 -18.04
C LYS A 42 0.87 3.25 -19.53
N ASP A 43 1.30 4.44 -19.93
CA ASP A 43 1.59 4.78 -21.32
C ASP A 43 2.76 3.95 -21.87
N ILE A 44 3.74 3.59 -21.02
CA ILE A 44 4.83 2.66 -21.37
C ILE A 44 4.30 1.23 -21.60
N GLY A 45 3.16 0.85 -20.99
CA GLY A 45 2.53 -0.46 -21.13
C GLY A 45 2.61 -1.37 -19.90
N TYR A 46 3.06 -0.86 -18.74
CA TYR A 46 3.06 -1.65 -17.51
C TYR A 46 1.65 -1.98 -17.00
N GLN A 47 1.49 -3.13 -16.38
CA GLN A 47 0.40 -3.40 -15.45
C GLN A 47 0.66 -2.64 -14.16
N VAL A 48 0.11 -1.42 -14.07
CA VAL A 48 0.44 -0.49 -12.99
C VAL A 48 -0.37 -0.82 -11.74
N GLY A 49 0.32 -0.95 -10.61
CA GLY A 49 -0.28 -0.94 -9.28
C GLY A 49 -0.19 0.44 -8.64
N CYS A 50 -1.23 0.82 -7.90
CA CYS A 50 -1.25 2.01 -7.05
C CYS A 50 -1.58 1.64 -5.60
N GLY A 51 -1.90 2.61 -4.75
CA GLY A 51 -2.32 2.38 -3.37
C GLY A 51 -2.16 3.60 -2.49
N PHE A 52 -2.76 3.52 -1.32
CA PHE A 52 -2.74 4.60 -0.33
C PHE A 52 -2.56 4.07 1.09
N LEU A 53 -2.21 4.95 2.01
CA LEU A 53 -2.11 4.65 3.44
C LEU A 53 -3.51 4.70 4.08
N VAL A 54 -3.73 3.87 5.08
CA VAL A 54 -4.96 3.84 5.87
C VAL A 54 -4.66 4.32 7.29
N GLY A 55 -5.35 5.36 7.72
CA GLY A 55 -5.14 5.97 9.04
C GLY A 55 -3.82 6.75 9.16
N SER A 56 -3.34 7.33 8.05
CA SER A 56 -2.21 8.26 8.10
C SER A 56 -2.60 9.57 8.81
N PRO A 57 -1.62 10.31 9.38
CA PRO A 57 -1.89 11.55 10.09
C PRO A 57 -2.74 12.52 9.28
N GLY A 58 -3.80 13.05 9.88
CA GLY A 58 -4.72 14.00 9.22
C GLY A 58 -5.69 13.39 8.20
N GLN A 59 -5.70 12.08 7.99
CA GLN A 59 -6.63 11.44 7.05
C GLN A 59 -8.08 11.51 7.56
N THR A 60 -8.99 11.94 6.68
CA THR A 60 -10.43 12.02 6.94
C THR A 60 -11.22 11.11 6.00
N PRO A 61 -12.53 10.85 6.26
CA PRO A 61 -13.37 10.11 5.33
C PRO A 61 -13.46 10.75 3.93
N GLU A 62 -13.39 12.08 3.82
CA GLU A 62 -13.40 12.80 2.56
C GLU A 62 -12.12 12.55 1.75
N LEU A 63 -10.97 12.47 2.44
CA LEU A 63 -9.69 12.11 1.81
C LEU A 63 -9.70 10.67 1.31
N LEU A 64 -10.22 9.74 2.09
CA LEU A 64 -10.43 8.35 1.66
C LEU A 64 -11.37 8.25 0.45
N ALA A 65 -12.42 9.07 0.39
CA ALA A 65 -13.30 9.13 -0.77
C ALA A 65 -12.57 9.61 -2.04
N LYS A 66 -11.64 10.57 -1.92
CA LYS A 66 -10.76 10.97 -3.05
C LYS A 66 -9.85 9.83 -3.50
N ASP A 67 -9.28 9.06 -2.55
CA ASP A 67 -8.45 7.91 -2.87
C ASP A 67 -9.24 6.85 -3.66
N TRP A 68 -10.47 6.55 -3.24
CA TRP A 68 -11.34 5.62 -3.97
C TRP A 68 -11.69 6.11 -5.36
N LYS A 69 -12.06 7.38 -5.49
CA LYS A 69 -12.36 7.99 -6.78
C LYS A 69 -11.15 7.93 -7.72
N PHE A 70 -9.96 8.19 -7.20
CA PHE A 70 -8.72 8.03 -7.95
C PHE A 70 -8.53 6.59 -8.43
N VAL A 71 -8.73 5.58 -7.58
CA VAL A 71 -8.62 4.17 -7.96
C VAL A 71 -9.65 3.79 -9.02
N GLU A 72 -10.90 4.26 -8.88
CA GLU A 72 -11.97 4.04 -9.85
C GLU A 72 -11.64 4.66 -11.23
N GLU A 73 -11.15 5.89 -11.27
CA GLU A 73 -10.80 6.60 -12.49
C GLU A 73 -9.50 6.08 -13.11
N PHE A 74 -8.50 5.83 -12.29
CA PHE A 74 -7.18 5.37 -12.76
C PHE A 74 -7.19 3.93 -13.25
N GLN A 75 -8.10 3.06 -12.76
CA GLN A 75 -8.21 1.65 -13.15
C GLN A 75 -6.86 0.91 -13.07
N PRO A 76 -6.25 0.79 -11.88
CA PRO A 76 -4.98 0.08 -11.74
C PRO A 76 -5.16 -1.43 -11.87
N ALA A 77 -4.09 -2.16 -12.20
CA ALA A 77 -4.07 -3.62 -12.16
C ALA A 77 -4.02 -4.16 -10.71
N MET A 78 -3.46 -3.38 -9.79
CA MET A 78 -3.34 -3.71 -8.36
C MET A 78 -3.54 -2.45 -7.51
N CYS A 79 -4.17 -2.58 -6.34
CA CYS A 79 -4.23 -1.52 -5.36
C CYS A 79 -3.77 -2.02 -3.99
N GLY A 80 -2.60 -1.58 -3.56
CA GLY A 80 -2.03 -1.93 -2.26
C GLY A 80 -2.41 -0.93 -1.19
N ILE A 81 -3.37 -1.26 -0.34
CA ILE A 81 -3.70 -0.49 0.86
C ILE A 81 -3.22 -1.21 2.11
N GLY A 82 -2.84 -0.47 3.12
CA GLY A 82 -2.43 -1.02 4.40
C GLY A 82 -2.40 0.06 5.48
N PRO A 83 -2.47 -0.33 6.75
CA PRO A 83 -2.45 0.61 7.84
C PRO A 83 -1.15 1.39 7.84
N PHE A 84 -1.24 2.68 8.17
CA PHE A 84 -0.07 3.47 8.52
C PHE A 84 0.55 2.88 9.79
N ILE A 85 1.85 2.67 9.77
CA ILE A 85 2.64 2.27 10.94
C ILE A 85 3.80 3.23 11.03
N PRO A 86 3.96 3.97 12.15
CA PRO A 86 5.06 4.88 12.33
C PRO A 86 6.41 4.15 12.32
N GLN A 87 7.46 4.88 12.02
CA GLN A 87 8.84 4.41 12.04
C GLN A 87 9.69 5.41 12.82
N GLN A 88 10.46 4.91 13.81
CA GLN A 88 11.16 5.72 14.81
C GLN A 88 12.15 6.75 14.23
N ASP A 89 12.71 6.50 13.04
CA ASP A 89 13.68 7.39 12.39
C ASP A 89 13.01 8.40 11.44
N THR A 90 11.69 8.59 11.53
CA THR A 90 10.93 9.52 10.69
C THR A 90 10.30 10.65 11.50
N PRO A 91 9.96 11.78 10.86
CA PRO A 91 9.21 12.87 11.53
C PRO A 91 7.85 12.44 12.10
N LEU A 92 7.27 11.34 11.55
CA LEU A 92 5.95 10.83 11.95
C LEU A 92 6.01 9.74 13.04
N ARG A 93 7.14 9.60 13.74
CA ARG A 93 7.38 8.54 14.73
C ARG A 93 6.40 8.54 15.91
N ASP A 94 5.90 9.72 16.28
CA ASP A 94 5.02 9.90 17.45
C ASP A 94 3.51 9.89 17.06
N GLU A 95 3.21 9.66 15.77
CA GLU A 95 1.84 9.61 15.26
C GLU A 95 1.16 8.27 15.58
N ALA A 96 -0.17 8.31 15.73
CA ALA A 96 -0.95 7.11 15.95
C ALA A 96 -0.97 6.21 14.71
N PRO A 97 -0.82 4.89 14.86
CA PRO A 97 -0.94 3.98 13.72
C PRO A 97 -2.39 3.90 13.21
N GLY A 98 -2.55 3.54 11.95
CA GLY A 98 -3.83 3.14 11.38
C GLY A 98 -4.34 1.83 11.99
N THR A 99 -5.61 1.48 11.71
CA THR A 99 -6.25 0.30 12.31
C THR A 99 -6.46 -0.83 11.31
N ALA A 100 -6.45 -2.07 11.82
CA ALA A 100 -6.78 -3.25 11.04
C ALA A 100 -8.25 -3.23 10.59
N GLU A 101 -9.15 -2.82 11.49
CA GLU A 101 -10.59 -2.76 11.23
C GLU A 101 -10.91 -1.86 10.03
N LEU A 102 -10.41 -0.61 10.04
CA LEU A 102 -10.61 0.32 8.93
C LEU A 102 -9.99 -0.24 7.64
N THR A 103 -8.79 -0.82 7.70
CA THR A 103 -8.12 -1.39 6.53
C THR A 103 -8.93 -2.53 5.91
N VAL A 104 -9.46 -3.46 6.73
CA VAL A 104 -10.30 -4.58 6.30
C VAL A 104 -11.61 -4.07 5.68
N TYR A 105 -12.24 -3.08 6.30
CA TYR A 105 -13.43 -2.43 5.76
C TYR A 105 -13.18 -1.82 4.38
N LEU A 106 -12.06 -1.08 4.22
CA LEU A 106 -11.72 -0.45 2.94
C LEU A 106 -11.35 -1.48 1.85
N LEU A 107 -10.74 -2.62 2.22
CA LEU A 107 -10.53 -3.75 1.29
C LEU A 107 -11.86 -4.28 0.74
N SER A 108 -12.86 -4.43 1.59
CA SER A 108 -14.19 -4.88 1.17
C SER A 108 -14.84 -3.92 0.17
N ILE A 109 -14.73 -2.62 0.42
CA ILE A 109 -15.28 -1.60 -0.49
C ILE A 109 -14.54 -1.62 -1.84
N LEU A 110 -13.21 -1.67 -1.83
CA LEU A 110 -12.42 -1.74 -3.07
C LEU A 110 -12.80 -2.97 -3.90
N ARG A 111 -13.04 -4.12 -3.27
CA ARG A 111 -13.48 -5.34 -3.94
C ARG A 111 -14.84 -5.17 -4.60
N LEU A 112 -15.78 -4.46 -3.95
CA LEU A 112 -17.10 -4.19 -4.51
C LEU A 112 -17.04 -3.21 -5.68
N ILE A 113 -16.20 -2.18 -5.61
CA ILE A 113 -16.04 -1.17 -6.67
C ILE A 113 -15.31 -1.75 -7.88
N GLN A 114 -14.27 -2.55 -7.65
CA GLN A 114 -13.46 -3.16 -8.72
C GLN A 114 -13.27 -4.66 -8.48
N PRO A 115 -14.22 -5.50 -8.93
CA PRO A 115 -14.21 -6.94 -8.65
C PRO A 115 -12.97 -7.69 -9.15
N ASN A 116 -12.31 -7.21 -10.20
CA ASN A 116 -11.15 -7.87 -10.82
C ASN A 116 -9.79 -7.34 -10.29
N LEU A 117 -9.80 -6.37 -9.39
CA LEU A 117 -8.59 -5.74 -8.88
C LEU A 117 -7.73 -6.72 -8.08
N LEU A 118 -6.42 -6.70 -8.28
CA LEU A 118 -5.48 -7.37 -7.38
C LEU A 118 -5.36 -6.56 -6.09
N LEU A 119 -5.78 -7.16 -4.98
CA LEU A 119 -5.78 -6.54 -3.64
C LEU A 119 -4.90 -7.34 -2.69
N PRO A 120 -3.73 -6.83 -2.28
CA PRO A 120 -2.88 -7.50 -1.32
C PRO A 120 -3.44 -7.45 0.11
N ALA A 121 -3.44 -8.61 0.81
CA ALA A 121 -3.42 -8.67 2.26
C ALA A 121 -1.99 -8.35 2.72
N THR A 122 -1.74 -7.09 3.09
CA THR A 122 -0.39 -6.57 3.27
C THR A 122 0.32 -7.10 4.52
N THR A 123 1.66 -7.09 4.50
CA THR A 123 2.47 -7.38 5.68
C THR A 123 2.18 -6.41 6.82
N ALA A 124 1.90 -5.13 6.52
CA ALA A 124 1.54 -4.14 7.52
C ALA A 124 0.26 -4.53 8.28
N LEU A 125 -0.76 -5.03 7.57
CA LEU A 125 -1.99 -5.51 8.20
C LEU A 125 -1.72 -6.69 9.14
N GLY A 126 -0.89 -7.66 8.73
CA GLY A 126 -0.45 -8.76 9.58
C GLY A 126 0.46 -8.32 10.75
N THR A 127 1.14 -7.17 10.64
CA THR A 127 1.98 -6.63 11.70
C THR A 127 1.16 -6.05 12.85
N ILE A 128 0.10 -5.29 12.55
CA ILE A 128 -0.74 -4.68 13.59
C ILE A 128 -1.80 -5.63 14.15
N GLN A 129 -2.13 -6.70 13.41
CA GLN A 129 -3.13 -7.68 13.79
C GLN A 129 -2.64 -9.09 13.44
N PRO A 130 -2.46 -10.01 14.41
CA PRO A 130 -1.89 -11.35 14.17
C PRO A 130 -2.54 -12.14 13.04
N ASN A 131 -3.89 -12.10 12.94
CA ASN A 131 -4.68 -12.72 11.86
C ASN A 131 -5.11 -11.71 10.79
N GLY A 132 -4.39 -10.59 10.64
CA GLY A 132 -4.78 -9.49 9.76
C GLY A 132 -4.81 -9.89 8.28
N ARG A 133 -3.92 -10.77 7.84
CA ARG A 133 -3.92 -11.25 6.45
C ARG A 133 -5.13 -12.11 6.15
N GLU A 134 -5.50 -13.00 7.04
CA GLU A 134 -6.69 -13.86 6.94
C GLU A 134 -7.96 -13.01 6.91
N LEU A 135 -8.05 -12.00 7.77
CA LEU A 135 -9.16 -11.04 7.76
C LEU A 135 -9.19 -10.25 6.44
N GLY A 136 -8.04 -9.83 5.94
CA GLY A 136 -7.94 -9.16 4.64
C GLY A 136 -8.41 -10.05 3.48
N LEU A 137 -8.02 -11.33 3.46
CA LEU A 137 -8.47 -12.30 2.46
C LEU A 137 -9.99 -12.54 2.56
N ALA A 138 -10.53 -12.69 3.76
CA ALA A 138 -11.97 -12.81 3.98
C ALA A 138 -12.75 -11.57 3.54
N ALA A 139 -12.13 -10.39 3.60
CA ALA A 139 -12.71 -9.12 3.20
C ALA A 139 -12.56 -8.81 1.69
N GLY A 140 -11.96 -9.71 0.91
CA GLY A 140 -11.86 -9.55 -0.55
C GLY A 140 -10.45 -9.33 -1.09
N ALA A 141 -9.40 -9.32 -0.26
CA ALA A 141 -8.03 -9.41 -0.77
C ALA A 141 -7.83 -10.77 -1.47
N ASN A 142 -6.98 -10.80 -2.48
CA ASN A 142 -6.72 -11.98 -3.30
C ASN A 142 -5.23 -12.16 -3.63
N VAL A 143 -4.36 -11.39 -2.99
CA VAL A 143 -2.91 -11.45 -3.17
C VAL A 143 -2.23 -11.54 -1.82
N VAL A 144 -1.27 -12.45 -1.68
CA VAL A 144 -0.31 -12.51 -0.57
C VAL A 144 1.09 -12.40 -1.16
N MET A 145 1.90 -11.49 -0.62
CA MET A 145 3.27 -11.28 -1.07
C MET A 145 4.25 -11.81 -0.02
N PRO A 146 4.84 -13.00 -0.22
CA PRO A 146 5.88 -13.50 0.67
C PRO A 146 7.17 -12.69 0.53
N ASN A 147 7.96 -12.62 1.59
CA ASN A 147 9.28 -11.98 1.55
C ASN A 147 10.31 -12.94 0.96
N LEU A 148 10.72 -12.70 -0.30
CA LEU A 148 11.72 -13.49 -1.01
C LEU A 148 13.14 -12.92 -0.92
N SER A 149 13.36 -11.84 -0.17
CA SER A 149 14.70 -11.29 0.05
C SER A 149 15.60 -12.31 0.75
N PRO A 150 16.91 -12.34 0.48
CA PRO A 150 17.84 -13.21 1.21
C PRO A 150 17.77 -12.95 2.73
N LEU A 151 17.78 -14.02 3.54
CA LEU A 151 17.64 -13.96 5.00
C LEU A 151 18.62 -12.97 5.66
N SER A 152 19.86 -12.93 5.18
CA SER A 152 20.94 -12.07 5.72
C SER A 152 20.65 -10.58 5.60
N VAL A 153 19.72 -10.15 4.73
CA VAL A 153 19.40 -8.74 4.49
C VAL A 153 17.97 -8.36 4.90
N ARG A 154 17.10 -9.32 5.21
CA ARG A 154 15.68 -9.04 5.53
C ARG A 154 15.51 -8.06 6.67
N LYS A 155 16.31 -8.20 7.74
CA LYS A 155 16.27 -7.30 8.92
C LYS A 155 16.70 -5.86 8.61
N LYS A 156 17.46 -5.66 7.51
CA LYS A 156 17.88 -4.33 7.06
C LYS A 156 16.76 -3.57 6.33
N TYR A 157 15.64 -4.24 6.03
CA TYR A 157 14.52 -3.69 5.29
C TYR A 157 13.31 -3.44 6.20
N ALA A 158 13.56 -2.75 7.31
CA ALA A 158 12.55 -2.35 8.28
C ALA A 158 11.95 -0.98 7.84
N LEU A 159 10.89 -1.01 7.03
CA LEU A 159 10.21 0.19 6.53
C LEU A 159 9.31 0.85 7.59
N TYR A 160 8.98 0.12 8.65
CA TYR A 160 8.17 0.57 9.79
C TYR A 160 8.48 -0.32 11.00
N ASP A 161 8.13 0.14 12.18
CA ASP A 161 8.43 -0.55 13.42
C ASP A 161 7.63 -1.87 13.55
N GLY A 162 8.24 -2.87 14.19
CA GLY A 162 7.60 -4.16 14.43
C GLY A 162 7.29 -5.02 13.20
N LYS A 163 7.82 -4.67 12.01
CA LYS A 163 7.55 -5.40 10.76
C LYS A 163 7.77 -6.89 10.92
N ILE A 164 6.73 -7.69 10.63
CA ILE A 164 6.80 -9.15 10.56
C ILE A 164 7.44 -9.66 9.25
N CYS A 165 7.57 -10.97 9.08
CA CYS A 165 8.17 -11.60 7.89
C CYS A 165 9.63 -11.20 7.67
N THR A 166 10.39 -11.14 8.75
CA THR A 166 11.85 -10.91 8.74
C THR A 166 12.68 -12.21 8.86
N GLY A 167 12.02 -13.35 9.06
CA GLY A 167 12.59 -14.70 9.22
C GLY A 167 12.32 -15.64 8.02
N ASP A 168 12.16 -16.93 8.29
CA ASP A 168 12.01 -18.01 7.29
C ASP A 168 10.58 -18.18 6.73
N GLU A 169 9.66 -17.28 7.09
CA GLU A 169 8.22 -17.41 6.86
C GLU A 169 7.80 -17.43 5.36
N ALA A 170 8.72 -17.31 4.41
CA ALA A 170 8.39 -17.45 3.00
C ALA A 170 7.79 -18.82 2.66
N ALA A 171 8.12 -19.86 3.43
CA ALA A 171 7.54 -21.19 3.29
C ALA A 171 6.16 -21.31 3.97
N GLU A 172 5.88 -20.50 4.99
CA GLU A 172 4.63 -20.49 5.75
C GLU A 172 3.53 -19.67 5.05
N CYS A 173 3.88 -18.83 4.07
CA CYS A 173 2.95 -18.02 3.28
C CYS A 173 2.31 -18.77 2.08
N ARG A 174 2.43 -20.10 2.02
CA ARG A 174 1.89 -20.92 0.92
C ARG A 174 0.51 -21.45 1.21
#